data_e475e3a5fee85ab3cbacbfbea31b8483
#
_entry.id   e475e3a5fee85ab3cbacbfbea31b8483
#
_cell.length_a   1.000
_cell.length_b   1.000
_cell.length_c   1.000
_cell.angle_alpha   90.00
_cell.angle_beta   90.00
_cell.angle_gamma   90.00
#
_symmetry.space_group_name_H-M   'P 1'
#
loop_
_entity.id
_entity.type
_entity.pdbx_description
1 polymer ?
#
loop_
_entity_poly.entity_id
_entity_poly.type
_entity_poly.pdbx_seq_one_letter_code
_entity_poly.pdbx_strand_id
1 'polypeptide(L)'
;MSAKDALKSEILKKAIVHGKVILSSGKEADYYVDLRRVTLDATAAPVVGEVMLELTKDLDFEAVGGLTLGADPVATAMMHVAAKNGHKLDSFVVRKAEKAHGLQRRIEGPDVKGRRVLAVEDTSTTGGSVLTAVEALKEAGAIVAAVAVIVERGAAGKVKEAGFEYRAVYQLSDLGL
;
A
#
# COMPACT_ATOMS: atom_id res chain seq x y z
N MET A 1 -18.31 11.70 -11.61
CA MET A 1 -17.42 11.52 -10.42
C MET A 1 -16.33 10.53 -10.83
N SER A 2 -15.07 10.91 -10.73
CA SER A 2 -13.95 10.00 -11.01
C SER A 2 -13.82 8.95 -9.91
N ALA A 3 -13.14 7.82 -10.20
CA ALA A 3 -12.84 6.82 -9.17
C ALA A 3 -12.02 7.43 -8.01
N LYS A 4 -11.12 8.37 -8.32
CA LYS A 4 -10.37 9.11 -7.32
C LYS A 4 -11.28 9.96 -6.42
N ASP A 5 -12.27 10.68 -6.97
CA ASP A 5 -13.23 11.45 -6.17
C ASP A 5 -14.11 10.55 -5.31
N ALA A 6 -14.53 9.41 -5.85
CA ALA A 6 -15.31 8.42 -5.12
C ALA A 6 -14.50 7.86 -3.92
N LEU A 7 -13.25 7.49 -4.14
CA LEU A 7 -12.38 7.01 -3.07
C LEU A 7 -12.14 8.08 -2.00
N LYS A 8 -11.91 9.33 -2.39
CA LYS A 8 -11.77 10.45 -1.45
C LYS A 8 -13.01 10.58 -0.57
N SER A 9 -14.21 10.51 -1.17
CA SER A 9 -15.47 10.56 -0.42
C SER A 9 -15.58 9.43 0.61
N GLU A 10 -15.20 8.20 0.24
CA GLU A 10 -15.23 7.06 1.16
C GLU A 10 -14.19 7.20 2.29
N ILE A 11 -13.01 7.71 1.99
CA ILE A 11 -11.98 7.99 3.01
C ILE A 11 -12.49 9.02 4.03
N LEU A 12 -13.05 10.13 3.57
CA LEU A 12 -13.56 11.19 4.44
C LEU A 12 -14.72 10.70 5.33
N LYS A 13 -15.57 9.83 4.81
CA LYS A 13 -16.71 9.28 5.56
C LYS A 13 -16.31 8.22 6.59
N LYS A 14 -15.32 7.38 6.29
CA LYS A 14 -15.08 6.13 7.02
C LYS A 14 -13.73 6.07 7.73
N ALA A 15 -12.68 6.66 7.14
CA ALA A 15 -11.31 6.48 7.61
C ALA A 15 -10.85 7.53 8.61
N ILE A 16 -11.48 8.72 8.61
CA ILE A 16 -11.08 9.79 9.52
C ILE A 16 -11.80 9.60 10.85
N VAL A 17 -11.04 9.25 11.87
CA VAL A 17 -11.55 9.06 13.23
C VAL A 17 -11.15 10.28 14.06
N HIS A 18 -12.13 11.09 14.47
CA HIS A 18 -11.90 12.24 15.31
C HIS A 18 -11.82 11.82 16.79
N GLY A 19 -10.90 12.44 17.53
CA GLY A 19 -10.68 12.19 18.95
C GLY A 19 -9.19 12.25 19.28
N LYS A 20 -8.88 12.46 20.55
CA LYS A 20 -7.50 12.46 21.01
C LYS A 20 -6.90 11.06 20.89
N VAL A 21 -5.85 10.95 20.08
CA VAL A 21 -5.08 9.72 19.90
C VAL A 21 -3.59 10.00 20.13
N ILE A 22 -2.90 9.03 20.71
CA ILE A 22 -1.45 9.07 20.83
C ILE A 22 -0.88 8.31 19.62
N LEU A 23 -0.16 9.03 18.77
CA LEU A 23 0.51 8.46 17.61
C LEU A 23 1.68 7.57 18.04
N SER A 24 2.15 6.72 17.15
CA SER A 24 3.35 5.88 17.36
C SER A 24 4.61 6.71 17.70
N SER A 25 4.62 7.98 17.33
CA SER A 25 5.66 8.96 17.69
C SER A 25 5.55 9.50 19.12
N GLY A 26 4.50 9.12 19.89
CA GLY A 26 4.21 9.65 21.23
C GLY A 26 3.52 11.02 21.21
N LYS A 27 3.24 11.61 20.05
CA LYS A 27 2.53 12.89 19.93
C LYS A 27 1.02 12.68 20.00
N GLU A 28 0.32 13.62 20.66
CA GLU A 28 -1.13 13.70 20.60
C GLU A 28 -1.59 14.25 19.25
N ALA A 29 -2.66 13.67 18.71
CA ALA A 29 -3.36 14.17 17.53
C ALA A 29 -4.86 14.17 17.78
N ASP A 30 -5.57 15.12 17.14
CA ASP A 30 -7.02 15.25 17.26
C ASP A 30 -7.78 14.34 16.30
N TYR A 31 -7.09 13.63 15.45
CA TYR A 31 -7.65 12.66 14.51
C TYR A 31 -6.67 11.51 14.22
N TYR A 32 -7.22 10.43 13.76
CA TYR A 32 -6.48 9.26 13.27
C TYR A 32 -7.04 8.83 11.90
N VAL A 33 -6.15 8.46 10.98
CA VAL A 33 -6.53 7.96 9.66
C VAL A 33 -6.41 6.44 9.65
N ASP A 34 -7.54 5.74 9.68
CA ASP A 34 -7.62 4.28 9.60
C ASP A 34 -8.16 3.85 8.22
N LEU A 35 -7.25 3.70 7.26
CA LEU A 35 -7.62 3.32 5.89
C LEU A 35 -8.12 1.89 5.76
N ARG A 36 -7.92 1.01 6.74
CA ARG A 36 -8.45 -0.36 6.73
C ARG A 36 -9.99 -0.36 6.76
N ARG A 37 -10.61 0.69 7.30
CA ARG A 37 -12.05 0.92 7.20
C ARG A 37 -12.55 1.17 5.77
N VAL A 38 -11.65 1.46 4.86
CA VAL A 38 -11.92 1.70 3.44
C VAL A 38 -11.41 0.53 2.60
N THR A 39 -10.18 0.10 2.83
CA THR A 39 -9.55 -0.98 2.04
C THR A 39 -10.19 -2.35 2.25
N LEU A 40 -10.92 -2.54 3.35
CA LEU A 40 -11.69 -3.75 3.69
C LEU A 40 -13.21 -3.55 3.54
N ASP A 41 -13.65 -2.39 3.05
CA ASP A 41 -15.08 -2.10 2.85
C ASP A 41 -15.56 -2.63 1.49
N ALA A 42 -16.71 -3.28 1.47
CA ALA A 42 -17.25 -3.94 0.28
C ALA A 42 -17.47 -2.99 -0.90
N THR A 43 -17.81 -1.73 -0.63
CA THR A 43 -18.05 -0.69 -1.66
C THR A 43 -16.74 -0.02 -2.09
N ALA A 44 -15.87 0.30 -1.13
CA ALA A 44 -14.67 1.08 -1.39
C ALA A 44 -13.47 0.25 -1.87
N ALA A 45 -13.34 -1.02 -1.47
CA ALA A 45 -12.20 -1.85 -1.85
C ALA A 45 -12.00 -1.99 -3.37
N PRO A 46 -13.04 -2.23 -4.20
CA PRO A 46 -12.87 -2.23 -5.66
C PRO A 46 -12.36 -0.90 -6.21
N VAL A 47 -12.84 0.22 -5.64
CA VAL A 47 -12.41 1.57 -6.05
C VAL A 47 -10.94 1.81 -5.69
N VAL A 48 -10.48 1.29 -4.56
CA VAL A 48 -9.04 1.29 -4.19
C VAL A 48 -8.21 0.61 -5.28
N GLY A 49 -8.64 -0.58 -5.73
CA GLY A 49 -7.95 -1.30 -6.80
C GLY A 49 -7.89 -0.50 -8.11
N GLU A 50 -8.99 0.12 -8.52
CA GLU A 50 -9.07 0.96 -9.73
C GLU A 50 -8.12 2.17 -9.63
N VAL A 51 -8.16 2.90 -8.53
CA VAL A 51 -7.35 4.12 -8.34
C VAL A 51 -5.86 3.79 -8.25
N MET A 52 -5.49 2.71 -7.57
CA MET A 52 -4.08 2.30 -7.46
C MET A 52 -3.53 1.80 -8.80
N LEU A 53 -4.31 1.08 -9.59
CA LEU A 53 -3.92 0.68 -10.95
C LEU A 53 -3.77 1.89 -11.87
N GLU A 54 -4.67 2.86 -11.81
CA GLU A 54 -4.55 4.10 -12.58
C GLU A 54 -3.31 4.91 -12.19
N LEU A 55 -3.00 5.00 -10.89
CA LEU A 55 -1.80 5.67 -10.37
C LEU A 55 -0.50 5.07 -10.92
N THR A 56 -0.51 3.80 -11.23
CA THR A 56 0.69 3.01 -11.59
C THR A 56 0.64 2.45 -13.02
N LYS A 57 -0.27 2.93 -13.85
CA LYS A 57 -0.55 2.38 -15.21
C LYS A 57 0.64 2.46 -16.18
N ASP A 58 1.57 3.38 -15.96
CA ASP A 58 2.77 3.58 -16.78
C ASP A 58 3.99 2.78 -16.27
N LEU A 59 3.84 2.07 -15.15
CA LEU A 59 4.86 1.20 -14.59
C LEU A 59 4.69 -0.24 -15.11
N ASP A 60 5.82 -0.91 -15.27
CA ASP A 60 5.86 -2.33 -15.61
C ASP A 60 6.11 -3.16 -14.35
N PHE A 61 5.13 -3.97 -13.94
CA PHE A 61 5.22 -4.90 -12.82
C PHE A 61 4.27 -6.08 -13.00
N GLU A 62 4.64 -7.23 -12.47
CA GLU A 62 3.93 -8.51 -12.62
C GLU A 62 3.26 -8.96 -11.34
N ALA A 63 3.65 -8.37 -10.19
CA ALA A 63 3.09 -8.69 -8.89
C ALA A 63 3.08 -7.46 -7.98
N VAL A 64 2.15 -7.43 -7.04
CA VAL A 64 1.93 -6.33 -6.11
C VAL A 64 1.75 -6.86 -4.69
N GLY A 65 2.32 -6.17 -3.72
CA GLY A 65 2.18 -6.53 -2.31
C GLY A 65 2.96 -5.60 -1.40
N GLY A 66 3.01 -5.91 -0.14
CA GLY A 66 3.75 -5.12 0.84
C GLY A 66 3.65 -5.72 2.23
N LEU A 67 4.03 -4.94 3.23
CA LEU A 67 4.06 -5.41 4.60
C LEU A 67 2.64 -5.64 5.14
N THR A 68 2.40 -6.84 5.67
CA THR A 68 1.14 -7.12 6.34
C THR A 68 0.96 -6.18 7.55
N LEU A 69 -0.20 -5.63 7.83
CA LEU A 69 -1.55 -5.89 7.37
C LEU A 69 -2.03 -4.83 6.35
N GLY A 70 -1.48 -3.62 6.38
CA GLY A 70 -1.97 -2.46 5.61
C GLY A 70 -1.93 -2.67 4.09
N ALA A 71 -0.89 -3.32 3.59
CA ALA A 71 -0.72 -3.59 2.18
C ALA A 71 -1.65 -4.69 1.63
N ASP A 72 -2.04 -5.66 2.45
CA ASP A 72 -2.70 -6.88 1.97
C ASP A 72 -4.03 -6.60 1.24
N PRO A 73 -4.98 -5.82 1.80
CA PRO A 73 -6.22 -5.53 1.11
C PRO A 73 -6.02 -4.64 -0.14
N VAL A 74 -5.04 -3.74 -0.13
CA VAL A 74 -4.71 -2.89 -1.28
C VAL A 74 -4.24 -3.75 -2.46
N ALA A 75 -3.27 -4.62 -2.22
CA ALA A 75 -2.71 -5.51 -3.24
C ALA A 75 -3.77 -6.49 -3.77
N THR A 76 -4.59 -7.05 -2.89
CA THR A 76 -5.68 -7.96 -3.27
C THR A 76 -6.73 -7.25 -4.12
N ALA A 77 -7.12 -6.02 -3.78
CA ALA A 77 -8.03 -5.22 -4.58
C ALA A 77 -7.46 -4.95 -5.98
N MET A 78 -6.19 -4.57 -6.09
CA MET A 78 -5.51 -4.36 -7.37
C MET A 78 -5.51 -5.64 -8.22
N MET A 79 -5.18 -6.79 -7.63
CA MET A 79 -5.18 -8.09 -8.31
C MET A 79 -6.55 -8.43 -8.89
N HIS A 80 -7.62 -8.29 -8.11
CA HIS A 80 -8.98 -8.59 -8.57
C HIS A 80 -9.48 -7.63 -9.65
N VAL A 81 -9.20 -6.34 -9.52
CA VAL A 81 -9.57 -5.35 -10.55
C VAL A 81 -8.79 -5.58 -11.84
N ALA A 82 -7.49 -5.87 -11.76
CA ALA A 82 -6.68 -6.23 -12.93
C ALA A 82 -7.27 -7.45 -13.65
N ALA A 83 -7.61 -8.52 -12.92
CA ALA A 83 -8.23 -9.71 -13.48
C ALA A 83 -9.56 -9.42 -14.17
N LYS A 84 -10.42 -8.60 -13.56
CA LYS A 84 -11.68 -8.14 -14.17
C LYS A 84 -11.46 -7.42 -15.50
N ASN A 85 -10.35 -6.71 -15.62
CA ASN A 85 -9.95 -5.98 -16.83
C ASN A 85 -9.14 -6.82 -17.83
N GLY A 86 -9.02 -8.14 -17.60
CA GLY A 86 -8.31 -9.05 -18.49
C GLY A 86 -6.78 -9.03 -18.33
N HIS A 87 -6.27 -8.43 -17.28
CA HIS A 87 -4.83 -8.36 -16.98
C HIS A 87 -4.45 -9.35 -15.86
N LYS A 88 -3.31 -10.01 -16.05
CA LYS A 88 -2.75 -10.90 -15.03
C LYS A 88 -1.84 -10.11 -14.10
N LEU A 89 -2.17 -10.08 -12.83
CA LEU A 89 -1.39 -9.44 -11.76
C LEU A 89 -1.45 -10.35 -10.53
N ASP A 90 -0.31 -10.84 -10.07
CA ASP A 90 -0.24 -11.62 -8.84
C ASP A 90 -0.20 -10.70 -7.61
N SER A 91 -0.62 -11.21 -6.46
CA SER A 91 -0.49 -10.55 -5.17
C SER A 91 0.39 -11.38 -4.25
N PHE A 92 1.17 -10.72 -3.40
CA PHE A 92 1.99 -11.34 -2.37
C PHE A 92 1.86 -10.59 -1.04
N VAL A 93 2.27 -11.23 0.04
CA VAL A 93 2.30 -10.64 1.39
C VAL A 93 3.72 -10.68 1.93
N VAL A 94 4.21 -9.56 2.48
CA VAL A 94 5.48 -9.51 3.20
C VAL A 94 5.19 -9.59 4.69
N ARG A 95 5.74 -10.59 5.37
CA ARG A 95 5.61 -10.79 6.82
C ARG A 95 6.53 -9.83 7.57
N LYS A 96 6.11 -9.41 8.75
CA LYS A 96 6.93 -8.56 9.65
C LYS A 96 8.22 -9.24 10.10
N ALA A 97 8.19 -10.57 10.23
CA ALA A 97 9.33 -11.38 10.62
C ALA A 97 9.32 -12.72 9.86
N GLU A 98 10.47 -13.38 9.83
CA GLU A 98 10.60 -14.73 9.29
C GLU A 98 9.75 -15.72 10.08
N LYS A 99 9.34 -16.82 9.43
CA LYS A 99 8.70 -17.94 10.12
C LYS A 99 9.71 -18.63 11.03
N ALA A 100 9.30 -18.89 12.27
CA ALA A 100 10.11 -19.65 13.23
C ALA A 100 10.30 -21.14 12.83
N HIS A 101 9.41 -21.67 11.98
CA HIS A 101 9.41 -23.05 11.54
C HIS A 101 9.11 -23.17 10.05
N GLY A 102 9.66 -24.19 9.38
CA GLY A 102 9.48 -24.47 7.95
C GLY A 102 10.45 -23.71 7.06
N LEU A 103 10.03 -23.42 5.83
CA LEU A 103 10.79 -22.54 4.93
C LEU A 103 10.72 -21.11 5.49
N GLN A 104 11.79 -20.62 6.04
CA GLN A 104 11.91 -19.29 6.71
C GLN A 104 11.71 -18.13 5.72
N ARG A 105 10.57 -18.12 5.01
CA ARG A 105 10.24 -17.13 4.02
C ARG A 105 9.49 -15.97 4.65
N ARG A 106 9.91 -14.76 4.33
CA ARG A 106 9.19 -13.53 4.67
C ARG A 106 8.09 -13.20 3.69
N ILE A 107 8.10 -13.76 2.47
CA ILE A 107 7.14 -13.48 1.41
C ILE A 107 6.24 -14.69 1.22
N GLU A 108 4.94 -14.45 1.29
CA GLU A 108 3.89 -15.43 1.05
C GLU A 108 3.22 -15.15 -0.31
N GLY A 109 2.80 -16.20 -0.98
CA GLY A 109 2.16 -16.13 -2.29
C GLY A 109 3.04 -16.66 -3.42
N PRO A 110 2.78 -16.26 -4.68
CA PRO A 110 3.58 -16.62 -5.83
C PRO A 110 5.04 -16.19 -5.70
N ASP A 111 5.95 -16.92 -6.33
CA ASP A 111 7.38 -16.59 -6.32
C ASP A 111 7.61 -15.22 -6.96
N VAL A 112 8.41 -14.38 -6.30
CA VAL A 112 8.75 -13.02 -6.75
C VAL A 112 10.17 -12.90 -7.29
N LYS A 113 10.98 -13.98 -7.20
CA LYS A 113 12.38 -13.96 -7.64
C LYS A 113 12.50 -13.63 -9.13
N GLY A 114 13.32 -12.62 -9.43
CA GLY A 114 13.55 -12.13 -10.79
C GLY A 114 12.39 -11.34 -11.41
N ARG A 115 11.30 -11.17 -10.70
CA ARG A 115 10.11 -10.46 -11.19
C ARG A 115 10.15 -8.98 -10.79
N ARG A 116 9.57 -8.16 -11.65
CA ARG A 116 9.31 -6.75 -11.31
C ARG A 116 8.05 -6.68 -10.45
N VAL A 117 8.16 -6.01 -9.31
CA VAL A 117 7.07 -5.94 -8.33
C VAL A 117 6.81 -4.49 -7.90
N LEU A 118 5.56 -4.21 -7.56
CA LEU A 118 5.13 -2.96 -6.94
C LEU A 118 4.97 -3.18 -5.44
N ALA A 119 5.65 -2.36 -4.63
CA ALA A 119 5.43 -2.33 -3.20
C ALA A 119 4.34 -1.31 -2.85
N VAL A 120 3.33 -1.74 -2.13
CA VAL A 120 2.19 -0.88 -1.75
C VAL A 120 2.00 -0.81 -0.24
N GLU A 121 1.34 0.26 0.20
CA GLU A 121 0.87 0.45 1.57
C GLU A 121 -0.43 1.27 1.54
N ASP A 122 -1.24 1.18 2.57
CA ASP A 122 -2.43 2.03 2.70
C ASP A 122 -2.02 3.48 3.02
N THR A 123 -1.19 3.68 4.02
CA THR A 123 -0.65 4.99 4.40
C THR A 123 0.80 4.85 4.85
N SER A 124 1.61 5.87 4.66
CA SER A 124 3.01 5.86 5.08
C SER A 124 3.40 7.18 5.74
N THR A 125 3.84 7.11 7.00
CA THR A 125 4.25 8.27 7.80
C THR A 125 5.77 8.40 7.85
N THR A 126 6.46 7.36 8.31
CA THR A 126 7.92 7.34 8.44
C THR A 126 8.62 6.60 7.31
N GLY A 127 7.87 5.87 6.49
CA GLY A 127 8.42 4.98 5.47
C GLY A 127 8.98 3.66 6.00
N GLY A 128 8.95 3.43 7.31
CA GLY A 128 9.54 2.24 7.93
C GLY A 128 8.94 0.93 7.40
N SER A 129 7.60 0.82 7.38
CA SER A 129 6.91 -0.39 6.90
C SER A 129 7.19 -0.65 5.41
N VAL A 130 7.12 0.38 4.60
CA VAL A 130 7.42 0.30 3.16
C VAL A 130 8.85 -0.16 2.91
N LEU A 131 9.83 0.45 3.59
CA LEU A 131 11.25 0.11 3.43
C LEU A 131 11.54 -1.29 3.95
N THR A 132 10.90 -1.72 5.03
CA THR A 132 11.00 -3.12 5.51
C THR A 132 10.51 -4.10 4.44
N ALA A 133 9.39 -3.80 3.77
CA ALA A 133 8.89 -4.63 2.68
C ALA A 133 9.86 -4.65 1.49
N VAL A 134 10.37 -3.49 1.09
CA VAL A 134 11.34 -3.36 -0.01
C VAL A 134 12.62 -4.18 0.27
N GLU A 135 13.16 -4.10 1.47
CA GLU A 135 14.34 -4.90 1.84
C GLU A 135 14.06 -6.41 1.72
N ALA A 136 12.94 -6.89 2.25
CA ALA A 136 12.56 -8.29 2.14
C ALA A 136 12.38 -8.75 0.67
N LEU A 137 11.82 -7.88 -0.18
CA LEU A 137 11.65 -8.14 -1.61
C LEU A 137 12.99 -8.23 -2.33
N LYS A 138 13.93 -7.33 -2.02
CA LYS A 138 15.30 -7.37 -2.57
C LYS A 138 16.03 -8.64 -2.14
N GLU A 139 15.95 -9.01 -0.88
CA GLU A 139 16.53 -10.26 -0.35
C GLU A 139 15.96 -11.50 -1.04
N ALA A 140 14.67 -11.47 -1.41
CA ALA A 140 14.01 -12.53 -2.18
C ALA A 140 14.36 -12.51 -3.68
N GLY A 141 15.16 -11.56 -4.14
CA GLY A 141 15.57 -11.45 -5.53
C GLY A 141 14.56 -10.77 -6.45
N ALA A 142 13.56 -10.10 -5.91
CA ALA A 142 12.62 -9.30 -6.70
C ALA A 142 13.24 -7.96 -7.14
N ILE A 143 12.70 -7.40 -8.21
CA ILE A 143 13.05 -6.07 -8.73
C ILE A 143 11.91 -5.12 -8.35
N VAL A 144 12.14 -4.22 -7.40
CA VAL A 144 11.11 -3.27 -6.97
C VAL A 144 11.01 -2.14 -7.99
N ALA A 145 9.88 -2.07 -8.70
CA ALA A 145 9.63 -1.06 -9.73
C ALA A 145 9.35 0.33 -9.12
N ALA A 146 8.56 0.37 -8.06
CA ALA A 146 8.20 1.59 -7.34
C ALA A 146 7.53 1.24 -6.00
N VAL A 147 7.29 2.27 -5.22
CA VAL A 147 6.44 2.26 -4.02
C VAL A 147 5.21 3.12 -4.28
N ALA A 148 4.03 2.61 -3.96
CA ALA A 148 2.78 3.35 -4.10
C ALA A 148 1.91 3.24 -2.84
N VAL A 149 1.35 4.36 -2.39
CA VAL A 149 0.49 4.43 -1.20
C VAL A 149 -0.81 5.16 -1.53
N ILE A 150 -1.86 4.92 -0.74
CA ILE A 150 -3.11 5.67 -0.89
C ILE A 150 -2.93 7.07 -0.30
N VAL A 151 -2.48 7.18 0.94
CA VAL A 151 -2.30 8.49 1.62
C VAL A 151 -0.86 8.67 2.08
N GLU A 152 -0.22 9.73 1.57
CA GLU A 152 1.11 10.20 1.98
C GLU A 152 1.00 11.02 3.28
N ARG A 153 1.82 10.67 4.26
CA ARG A 153 1.84 11.33 5.57
C ARG A 153 3.25 11.73 6.04
N GLY A 154 4.22 11.83 5.11
CA GLY A 154 5.58 12.27 5.41
C GLY A 154 6.71 11.31 5.00
N ALA A 155 6.39 10.17 4.39
CA ALA A 155 7.37 9.15 4.03
C ALA A 155 8.13 9.40 2.72
N ALA A 156 7.61 10.27 1.84
CA ALA A 156 8.09 10.44 0.48
C ALA A 156 9.59 10.72 0.38
N GLY A 157 10.11 11.63 1.21
CA GLY A 157 11.54 11.98 1.23
C GLY A 157 12.41 10.77 1.51
N LYS A 158 12.12 10.04 2.58
CA LYS A 158 12.89 8.87 3.01
C LYS A 158 12.89 7.73 1.99
N VAL A 159 11.75 7.48 1.34
CA VAL A 159 11.65 6.43 0.33
C VAL A 159 12.44 6.81 -0.93
N LYS A 160 12.36 8.09 -1.35
CA LYS A 160 13.15 8.60 -2.48
C LYS A 160 14.66 8.60 -2.20
N GLU A 161 15.08 8.98 -0.99
CA GLU A 161 16.47 8.90 -0.55
C GLU A 161 17.01 7.45 -0.58
N ALA A 162 16.15 6.47 -0.32
CA ALA A 162 16.48 5.05 -0.44
C ALA A 162 16.59 4.58 -1.91
N GLY A 163 16.32 5.44 -2.88
CA GLY A 163 16.49 5.17 -4.32
C GLY A 163 15.26 4.63 -5.02
N PHE A 164 14.06 4.74 -4.43
CA PHE A 164 12.82 4.23 -5.02
C PHE A 164 11.92 5.37 -5.52
N GLU A 165 11.29 5.13 -6.67
CA GLU A 165 10.17 5.95 -7.12
C GLU A 165 9.02 5.80 -6.11
N TYR A 166 8.42 6.94 -5.72
CA TYR A 166 7.34 6.98 -4.75
C TYR A 166 6.13 7.72 -5.30
N ARG A 167 4.98 7.08 -5.22
CA ARG A 167 3.69 7.64 -5.68
C ARG A 167 2.65 7.57 -4.58
N ALA A 168 1.80 8.57 -4.51
CA ALA A 168 0.67 8.63 -3.60
C ALA A 168 -0.58 9.09 -4.33
N VAL A 169 -1.74 8.55 -3.94
CA VAL A 169 -3.03 9.00 -4.48
C VAL A 169 -3.38 10.36 -3.91
N TYR A 170 -3.21 10.51 -2.59
CA TYR A 170 -3.54 11.75 -1.85
C TYR A 170 -2.40 12.18 -0.93
N GLN A 171 -2.27 13.50 -0.79
CA GLN A 171 -1.60 14.14 0.33
C GLN A 171 -2.63 14.39 1.46
N LEU A 172 -2.19 14.63 2.70
CA LEU A 172 -3.11 15.01 3.80
C LEU A 172 -3.92 16.27 3.45
N SER A 173 -3.30 17.25 2.80
CA SER A 173 -3.96 18.49 2.34
C SER A 173 -5.11 18.22 1.37
N ASP A 174 -5.03 17.17 0.54
CA ASP A 174 -6.13 16.78 -0.36
C ASP A 174 -7.37 16.31 0.42
N LEU A 175 -7.18 15.85 1.66
CA LEU A 175 -8.22 15.37 2.56
C LEU A 175 -8.68 16.46 3.56
N GLY A 176 -8.10 17.65 3.49
CA GLY A 176 -8.39 18.74 4.42
C GLY A 176 -7.80 18.54 5.82
N LEU A 177 -6.71 17.80 5.94
CA LEU A 177 -6.02 17.44 7.19
C LEU A 177 -4.66 18.11 7.32
#